data_aafe0556618b4a47ac28f20adbc819b1
#
_entry.id   aafe0556618b4a47ac28f20adbc819b1
#
_cell.length_a   1.000
_cell.length_b   1.000
_cell.length_c   1.000
_cell.angle_alpha   90.00
_cell.angle_beta   90.00
_cell.angle_gamma   90.00
#
_symmetry.space_group_name_H-M   'P 1'
#
loop_
_entity.id
_entity.type
_entity.pdbx_description
1 polymer ?
#
loop_
_entity_poly.entity_id
_entity_poly.type
_entity_poly.pdbx_seq_one_letter_code
_entity_poly.pdbx_strand_id
1 'polypeptide(L)'
;MRKVDLIQIKKCDELLKKTPSKSDYSEVISEDCVFYKEGKAVGLYIRLSGKELLGIRKAALTTKLQKSSRTRGLPTQSSVFGSLPRIARRNDFCRYSAKTKEERENNDLIFGFSKRLLEIYQEHLPSNLERDLQAIDDSVEMDYRIQKDSPFLTANINVNHAIKYHRDTGNFKGNLSNVLILRHGIAGGELVFPEYGFALSQDDGFLAIFDGQTEIHGVMPIIKTDGNPYRASIVYYSLEQMKHCYPYKEEVERLQQKATERAIKRKDH
;
A
#
# COMPACT_ATOMS: atom_id res chain seq x y z
N MET A 1 17.99 14.07 10.12
CA MET A 1 17.55 12.79 9.55
C MET A 1 18.76 11.97 9.15
N ARG A 2 18.84 10.71 9.58
CA ARG A 2 19.96 9.79 9.27
C ARG A 2 19.96 9.46 7.77
N LYS A 3 21.17 9.36 7.17
CA LYS A 3 21.35 8.80 5.82
C LYS A 3 21.71 7.33 5.93
N VAL A 4 21.03 6.49 5.15
CA VAL A 4 21.26 5.04 5.12
C VAL A 4 21.51 4.64 3.67
N ASP A 5 22.71 4.20 3.35
CA ASP A 5 23.04 3.67 2.04
C ASP A 5 22.57 2.20 1.94
N LEU A 6 21.74 1.92 0.95
CA LEU A 6 21.24 0.56 0.68
C LEU A 6 22.32 -0.23 -0.06
N ILE A 7 23.16 -0.91 0.69
CA ILE A 7 24.18 -1.82 0.15
C ILE A 7 23.66 -3.25 0.30
N GLN A 8 23.40 -3.91 -0.81
CA GLN A 8 22.96 -5.29 -0.80
C GLN A 8 24.10 -6.21 -0.28
N ILE A 9 23.86 -6.83 0.87
CA ILE A 9 24.85 -7.71 1.52
C ILE A 9 24.72 -9.17 1.07
N LYS A 10 23.52 -9.59 0.64
CA LYS A 10 23.24 -10.95 0.15
C LYS A 10 22.01 -10.95 -0.75
N LYS A 11 21.87 -11.99 -1.58
CA LYS A 11 20.61 -12.30 -2.27
C LYS A 11 19.75 -13.15 -1.34
N CYS A 12 18.43 -12.93 -1.36
CA CYS A 12 17.49 -13.55 -0.42
C CYS A 12 16.27 -14.16 -1.11
N ASP A 13 16.35 -14.51 -2.40
CA ASP A 13 15.20 -15.08 -3.12
C ASP A 13 14.68 -16.39 -2.50
N GLU A 14 15.57 -17.13 -1.82
CA GLU A 14 15.21 -18.35 -1.08
C GLU A 14 14.34 -18.07 0.16
N LEU A 15 14.25 -16.82 0.61
CA LEU A 15 13.39 -16.42 1.71
C LEU A 15 11.96 -16.11 1.25
N LEU A 16 11.71 -15.93 -0.04
CA LEU A 16 10.37 -15.66 -0.56
C LEU A 16 9.36 -16.69 -0.03
N LYS A 17 8.21 -16.20 0.43
CA LYS A 17 7.12 -16.95 1.07
C LYS A 17 7.46 -17.56 2.46
N LYS A 18 8.65 -17.33 3.01
CA LYS A 18 8.98 -17.68 4.40
C LYS A 18 8.58 -16.56 5.36
N THR A 19 8.36 -16.92 6.60
CA THR A 19 8.07 -15.96 7.68
C THR A 19 9.36 -15.30 8.12
N PRO A 20 9.41 -13.97 8.24
CA PRO A 20 10.58 -13.27 8.78
C PRO A 20 10.95 -13.72 10.19
N SER A 21 12.25 -13.75 10.47
CA SER A 21 12.81 -14.13 11.76
C SER A 21 13.88 -13.14 12.22
N LYS A 22 14.21 -13.16 13.51
CA LYS A 22 15.26 -12.29 14.08
C LYS A 22 16.67 -12.56 13.54
N SER A 23 16.90 -13.74 12.95
CA SER A 23 18.17 -14.07 12.30
C SER A 23 18.37 -13.42 10.93
N ASP A 24 17.33 -12.80 10.37
CA ASP A 24 17.36 -12.26 9.00
C ASP A 24 17.91 -10.82 8.95
N TYR A 25 18.09 -10.19 10.11
CA TYR A 25 18.64 -8.83 10.24
C TYR A 25 19.50 -8.69 11.50
N SER A 26 20.42 -7.73 11.47
CA SER A 26 21.31 -7.41 12.59
C SER A 26 21.05 -6.03 13.19
N GLU A 27 20.33 -5.16 12.48
CA GLU A 27 20.01 -3.79 12.90
C GLU A 27 18.51 -3.53 12.87
N VAL A 28 18.02 -2.76 13.85
CA VAL A 28 16.66 -2.20 13.84
C VAL A 28 16.76 -0.69 13.77
N ILE A 29 16.22 -0.11 12.72
CA ILE A 29 16.13 1.33 12.52
C ILE A 29 14.83 1.81 13.16
N SER A 30 14.93 2.69 14.16
CA SER A 30 13.80 3.27 14.91
C SER A 30 13.76 4.80 14.88
N GLU A 31 14.58 5.41 14.03
CA GLU A 31 14.74 6.86 13.87
C GLU A 31 14.48 7.29 12.43
N ASP A 32 14.23 8.57 12.24
CA ASP A 32 13.99 9.17 10.94
C ASP A 32 15.21 9.02 10.03
N CYS A 33 15.03 8.41 8.86
CA CYS A 33 16.11 8.24 7.90
C CYS A 33 15.65 8.35 6.43
N VAL A 34 16.61 8.67 5.56
CA VAL A 34 16.46 8.62 4.10
C VAL A 34 17.35 7.51 3.57
N PHE A 35 16.79 6.67 2.72
CA PHE A 35 17.50 5.58 2.05
C PHE A 35 18.10 6.07 0.73
N TYR A 36 19.38 5.74 0.52
CA TYR A 36 20.12 6.08 -0.68
C TYR A 36 20.58 4.82 -1.40
N LYS A 37 20.56 4.87 -2.73
CA LYS A 37 21.16 3.86 -3.60
C LYS A 37 21.92 4.61 -4.70
N GLU A 38 23.22 4.33 -4.83
CA GLU A 38 24.09 5.02 -5.79
C GLU A 38 24.00 6.57 -5.69
N GLY A 39 23.95 7.08 -4.47
CA GLY A 39 23.87 8.51 -4.17
C GLY A 39 22.51 9.17 -4.42
N LYS A 40 21.50 8.43 -4.86
CA LYS A 40 20.13 8.94 -5.06
C LYS A 40 19.23 8.51 -3.92
N ALA A 41 18.37 9.43 -3.45
CA ALA A 41 17.33 9.10 -2.49
C ALA A 41 16.30 8.18 -3.15
N VAL A 42 16.07 7.00 -2.54
CA VAL A 42 15.17 5.96 -3.08
C VAL A 42 14.09 5.52 -2.09
N GLY A 43 14.09 6.08 -0.90
CA GLY A 43 13.08 5.75 0.11
C GLY A 43 13.27 6.57 1.37
N LEU A 44 12.34 6.41 2.30
CA LEU A 44 12.23 7.22 3.49
C LEU A 44 11.60 6.41 4.63
N TYR A 45 12.01 6.67 5.86
CA TYR A 45 11.36 6.20 7.07
C TYR A 45 11.31 7.34 8.08
N ILE A 46 10.10 7.85 8.37
CA ILE A 46 9.90 9.01 9.25
C ILE A 46 8.74 8.82 10.21
N ARG A 47 8.85 9.44 11.37
CA ARG A 47 7.76 9.56 12.35
C ARG A 47 6.92 10.80 12.06
N LEU A 48 5.62 10.61 12.03
CA LEU A 48 4.64 11.69 11.88
C LEU A 48 4.08 12.11 13.24
N SER A 49 3.66 13.36 13.35
CA SER A 49 3.09 13.88 14.59
C SER A 49 1.69 13.31 14.85
N GLY A 50 1.32 13.20 16.13
CA GLY A 50 -0.02 12.71 16.50
C GLY A 50 -1.16 13.53 15.90
N LYS A 51 -0.98 14.85 15.70
CA LYS A 51 -1.98 15.74 15.09
C LYS A 51 -2.23 15.38 13.62
N GLU A 52 -1.16 15.07 12.86
CA GLU A 52 -1.24 14.65 11.46
C GLU A 52 -2.00 13.33 11.30
N LEU A 53 -1.97 12.49 12.33
CA LEU A 53 -2.54 11.14 12.31
C LEU A 53 -4.00 11.06 12.76
N LEU A 54 -4.59 12.12 13.31
CA LEU A 54 -5.94 12.06 13.91
C LEU A 54 -7.00 11.56 12.93
N GLY A 55 -7.06 12.14 11.73
CA GLY A 55 -8.04 11.76 10.71
C GLY A 55 -7.84 10.34 10.19
N ILE A 56 -6.62 10.01 9.80
CA ILE A 56 -6.31 8.69 9.25
C ILE A 56 -6.45 7.57 10.29
N ARG A 57 -6.14 7.86 11.56
CA ARG A 57 -6.37 6.94 12.68
C ARG A 57 -7.86 6.69 12.90
N LYS A 58 -8.70 7.74 12.87
CA LYS A 58 -10.16 7.61 12.91
C LYS A 58 -10.63 6.67 11.81
N ALA A 59 -10.23 6.93 10.56
CA ALA A 59 -10.59 6.09 9.43
C ALA A 59 -10.16 4.63 9.62
N ALA A 60 -8.91 4.38 10.04
CA ALA A 60 -8.40 3.03 10.24
C ALA A 60 -9.14 2.23 11.30
N LEU A 61 -9.60 2.90 12.38
CA LEU A 61 -10.29 2.25 13.50
C LEU A 61 -11.80 2.09 13.27
N THR A 62 -12.42 2.93 12.43
CA THR A 62 -13.88 2.89 12.17
C THR A 62 -14.26 2.18 10.89
N THR A 63 -13.30 1.91 9.99
CA THR A 63 -13.56 1.18 8.75
C THR A 63 -14.05 -0.25 9.05
N LYS A 64 -15.16 -0.64 8.41
CA LYS A 64 -15.66 -2.01 8.44
C LYS A 64 -14.76 -2.91 7.59
N LEU A 65 -13.88 -3.63 8.26
CA LEU A 65 -12.89 -4.50 7.61
C LEU A 65 -13.51 -5.83 7.19
N GLN A 66 -13.01 -6.38 6.10
CA GLN A 66 -13.36 -7.71 5.62
C GLN A 66 -12.30 -8.72 6.06
N LYS A 67 -12.72 -9.93 6.44
CA LYS A 67 -11.77 -11.03 6.73
C LYS A 67 -10.91 -11.28 5.51
N SER A 68 -9.59 -11.30 5.70
CA SER A 68 -8.63 -11.63 4.65
C SER A 68 -8.17 -13.08 4.81
N SER A 69 -8.18 -13.84 3.72
CA SER A 69 -7.70 -15.23 3.69
C SER A 69 -6.20 -15.34 3.38
N ARG A 70 -5.49 -14.23 3.27
CA ARG A 70 -4.11 -14.20 2.76
C ARG A 70 -3.05 -14.73 3.72
N THR A 71 -3.36 -14.88 5.02
CA THR A 71 -2.38 -15.32 6.00
C THR A 71 -2.96 -16.40 6.92
N ARG A 72 -2.18 -17.46 7.19
CA ARG A 72 -2.46 -18.41 8.26
C ARG A 72 -1.95 -17.78 9.56
N GLY A 73 -2.80 -17.64 10.58
CA GLY A 73 -2.43 -17.06 11.88
C GLY A 73 -3.54 -16.23 12.50
N LEU A 74 -3.19 -15.08 13.08
CA LEU A 74 -4.15 -14.12 13.64
C LEU A 74 -5.19 -13.74 12.59
N PRO A 75 -6.46 -13.55 12.98
CA PRO A 75 -7.49 -13.11 12.05
C PRO A 75 -7.08 -11.78 11.44
N THR A 76 -6.68 -11.83 10.19
CA THR A 76 -6.29 -10.66 9.41
C THR A 76 -7.52 -10.09 8.74
N GLN A 77 -7.59 -8.78 8.70
CA GLN A 77 -8.68 -8.05 8.10
C GLN A 77 -8.13 -6.97 7.19
N SER A 78 -8.80 -6.72 6.08
CA SER A 78 -8.40 -5.64 5.17
C SER A 78 -9.59 -4.98 4.51
N SER A 79 -9.41 -3.75 4.06
CA SER A 79 -10.36 -3.03 3.22
C SER A 79 -9.61 -2.12 2.25
N VAL A 80 -10.09 -2.08 1.01
CA VAL A 80 -9.49 -1.30 -0.07
C VAL A 80 -10.38 -0.12 -0.38
N PHE A 81 -9.78 1.06 -0.46
CA PHE A 81 -10.35 2.33 -0.91
C PHE A 81 -9.70 2.75 -2.23
N GLY A 82 -10.38 3.59 -2.99
CA GLY A 82 -9.86 4.11 -4.24
C GLY A 82 -10.27 3.30 -5.45
N SER A 83 -9.49 3.45 -6.51
CA SER A 83 -9.78 2.89 -7.82
C SER A 83 -9.18 1.50 -7.99
N LEU A 84 -9.90 0.65 -8.67
CA LEU A 84 -9.55 -0.75 -8.91
C LEU A 84 -9.66 -1.07 -10.40
N PRO A 85 -8.67 -1.76 -10.99
CA PRO A 85 -8.71 -2.21 -12.37
C PRO A 85 -9.71 -3.36 -12.55
N ARG A 86 -9.87 -3.78 -13.80
CA ARG A 86 -10.59 -5.00 -14.16
C ARG A 86 -9.93 -6.22 -13.54
N ILE A 87 -10.76 -7.15 -13.06
CA ILE A 87 -10.35 -8.47 -12.59
C ILE A 87 -11.14 -9.50 -13.39
N ALA A 88 -10.55 -10.10 -14.39
CA ALA A 88 -11.19 -10.88 -15.43
C ALA A 88 -12.22 -11.93 -14.95
N ARG A 89 -12.01 -12.54 -13.77
CA ARG A 89 -12.91 -13.58 -13.24
C ARG A 89 -13.95 -13.07 -12.24
N ARG A 90 -13.81 -11.83 -11.73
CA ARG A 90 -14.69 -11.32 -10.66
C ARG A 90 -15.42 -10.05 -11.03
N ASN A 91 -14.69 -9.07 -11.53
CA ASN A 91 -15.21 -7.74 -11.85
C ASN A 91 -14.50 -7.24 -13.12
N ASP A 92 -15.10 -7.54 -14.27
CA ASP A 92 -14.54 -7.20 -15.57
C ASP A 92 -14.81 -5.73 -15.95
N PHE A 93 -14.56 -4.82 -15.00
CA PHE A 93 -14.64 -3.38 -15.23
C PHE A 93 -13.80 -2.59 -14.22
N CYS A 94 -13.30 -1.45 -14.66
CA CYS A 94 -12.63 -0.50 -13.81
C CYS A 94 -13.65 0.28 -12.98
N ARG A 95 -13.35 0.52 -11.70
CA ARG A 95 -14.32 1.10 -10.77
C ARG A 95 -13.67 1.65 -9.53
N TYR A 96 -14.39 2.48 -8.80
CA TYR A 96 -14.11 2.69 -7.40
C TYR A 96 -14.46 1.45 -6.57
N SER A 97 -13.70 1.21 -5.51
CA SER A 97 -14.00 0.14 -4.56
C SER A 97 -15.37 0.35 -3.90
N ALA A 98 -16.00 -0.72 -3.43
CA ALA A 98 -17.26 -0.61 -2.69
C ALA A 98 -17.08 0.30 -1.46
N LYS A 99 -15.97 0.18 -0.74
CA LYS A 99 -15.67 0.97 0.44
C LYS A 99 -15.59 2.47 0.18
N THR A 100 -15.03 2.88 -0.95
CA THR A 100 -15.01 4.28 -1.38
C THR A 100 -16.42 4.89 -1.46
N LYS A 101 -17.42 4.08 -1.86
CA LYS A 101 -18.81 4.53 -2.01
C LYS A 101 -19.59 4.42 -0.70
N GLU A 102 -19.40 3.34 0.05
CA GLU A 102 -20.12 3.02 1.28
C GLU A 102 -19.64 3.83 2.49
N GLU A 103 -18.34 4.12 2.56
CA GLU A 103 -17.68 4.78 3.70
C GLU A 103 -17.01 6.09 3.25
N ARG A 104 -17.79 7.03 2.74
CA ARG A 104 -17.29 8.30 2.15
C ARG A 104 -16.43 9.10 3.13
N GLU A 105 -16.86 9.25 4.38
CA GLU A 105 -16.09 9.97 5.40
C GLU A 105 -14.71 9.35 5.61
N ASN A 106 -14.63 8.03 5.74
CA ASN A 106 -13.35 7.35 5.88
C ASN A 106 -12.49 7.47 4.60
N ASN A 107 -13.12 7.37 3.42
CA ASN A 107 -12.43 7.61 2.15
C ASN A 107 -11.80 9.01 2.10
N ASP A 108 -12.54 10.04 2.51
CA ASP A 108 -12.07 11.42 2.48
C ASP A 108 -10.94 11.65 3.47
N LEU A 109 -10.98 11.03 4.65
CA LEU A 109 -9.89 11.04 5.63
C LEU A 109 -8.63 10.34 5.09
N ILE A 110 -8.79 9.17 4.45
CA ILE A 110 -7.69 8.39 3.87
C ILE A 110 -7.01 9.17 2.74
N PHE A 111 -7.77 9.64 1.77
CA PHE A 111 -7.21 10.39 0.65
C PHE A 111 -6.85 11.83 1.02
N GLY A 112 -7.47 12.40 2.06
CA GLY A 112 -7.02 13.65 2.67
C GLY A 112 -5.59 13.57 3.20
N PHE A 113 -5.21 12.44 3.80
CA PHE A 113 -3.84 12.20 4.26
C PHE A 113 -2.84 12.08 3.10
N SER A 114 -3.25 11.68 1.90
CA SER A 114 -2.33 11.59 0.76
C SER A 114 -1.73 12.96 0.37
N LYS A 115 -2.36 14.08 0.73
CA LYS A 115 -1.76 15.42 0.56
C LYS A 115 -0.49 15.55 1.39
N ARG A 116 -0.50 15.02 2.62
CA ARG A 116 0.70 15.00 3.46
C ARG A 116 1.80 14.11 2.86
N LEU A 117 1.43 13.02 2.22
CA LEU A 117 2.39 12.21 1.47
C LEU A 117 3.03 13.01 0.33
N LEU A 118 2.27 13.79 -0.42
CA LEU A 118 2.82 14.62 -1.50
C LEU A 118 3.82 15.66 -0.98
N GLU A 119 3.54 16.32 0.15
CA GLU A 119 4.47 17.25 0.80
C GLU A 119 5.79 16.55 1.18
N ILE A 120 5.70 15.36 1.76
CA ILE A 120 6.85 14.53 2.12
C ILE A 120 7.67 14.14 0.88
N TYR A 121 7.02 13.76 -0.21
CA TYR A 121 7.69 13.47 -1.46
C TYR A 121 8.36 14.71 -2.05
N GLN A 122 7.70 15.87 -2.04
CA GLN A 122 8.28 17.13 -2.52
C GLN A 122 9.54 17.51 -1.76
N GLU A 123 9.54 17.28 -0.45
CA GLU A 123 10.69 17.61 0.42
C GLU A 123 11.86 16.62 0.27
N HIS A 124 11.58 15.32 0.16
CA HIS A 124 12.61 14.29 0.31
C HIS A 124 12.84 13.42 -0.93
N LEU A 125 11.84 13.28 -1.80
CA LEU A 125 11.84 12.37 -2.95
C LEU A 125 11.24 13.04 -4.21
N PRO A 126 11.64 14.28 -4.56
CA PRO A 126 10.98 15.06 -5.63
C PRO A 126 11.02 14.37 -6.99
N SER A 127 12.13 13.75 -7.36
CA SER A 127 12.25 13.04 -8.64
C SER A 127 11.37 11.79 -8.72
N ASN A 128 11.09 11.14 -7.58
CA ASN A 128 10.16 10.02 -7.55
C ASN A 128 8.72 10.52 -7.73
N LEU A 129 8.37 11.65 -7.09
CA LEU A 129 7.05 12.26 -7.22
C LEU A 129 6.76 12.66 -8.67
N GLU A 130 7.70 13.38 -9.31
CA GLU A 130 7.57 13.80 -10.71
C GLU A 130 7.34 12.63 -11.64
N ARG A 131 8.17 11.58 -11.53
CA ARG A 131 8.01 10.34 -12.31
C ARG A 131 6.65 9.69 -12.07
N ASP A 132 6.22 9.58 -10.82
CA ASP A 132 4.99 8.88 -10.45
C ASP A 132 3.75 9.66 -10.94
N LEU A 133 3.76 10.98 -10.84
CA LEU A 133 2.71 11.85 -11.39
C LEU A 133 2.65 11.72 -12.91
N GLN A 134 3.79 11.82 -13.59
CA GLN A 134 3.86 11.67 -15.05
C GLN A 134 3.29 10.32 -15.52
N ALA A 135 3.66 9.22 -14.84
CA ALA A 135 3.17 7.88 -15.18
C ALA A 135 1.63 7.77 -15.06
N ILE A 136 1.03 8.44 -14.06
CA ILE A 136 -0.42 8.49 -13.90
C ILE A 136 -1.06 9.42 -14.92
N ASP A 137 -0.47 10.58 -15.20
CA ASP A 137 -1.01 11.56 -16.14
C ASP A 137 -1.03 11.02 -17.58
N ASP A 138 -0.02 10.26 -17.95
CA ASP A 138 0.09 9.68 -19.29
C ASP A 138 -0.86 8.49 -19.53
N SER A 139 -1.36 7.84 -18.48
CA SER A 139 -1.96 6.51 -18.64
C SER A 139 -3.23 6.23 -17.87
N VAL A 140 -3.66 7.11 -16.96
CA VAL A 140 -4.86 6.87 -16.15
C VAL A 140 -5.90 7.94 -16.37
N GLU A 141 -7.10 7.53 -16.74
CA GLU A 141 -8.24 8.42 -16.94
C GLU A 141 -8.61 9.19 -15.65
N MET A 142 -8.98 10.46 -15.82
CA MET A 142 -9.35 11.36 -14.73
C MET A 142 -10.51 10.83 -13.89
N ASP A 143 -11.40 10.06 -14.48
CA ASP A 143 -12.57 9.43 -13.82
C ASP A 143 -12.18 8.50 -12.67
N TYR A 144 -10.93 8.04 -12.64
CA TYR A 144 -10.43 7.12 -11.60
C TYR A 144 -9.49 7.78 -10.60
N ARG A 145 -9.29 9.09 -10.68
CA ARG A 145 -8.41 9.82 -9.76
C ARG A 145 -9.24 10.49 -8.66
N ILE A 146 -9.16 9.97 -7.44
CA ILE A 146 -9.84 10.58 -6.27
C ILE A 146 -9.27 11.98 -6.00
N GLN A 147 -7.96 12.11 -6.10
CA GLN A 147 -7.25 13.40 -6.06
C GLN A 147 -6.49 13.56 -7.37
N LYS A 148 -6.80 14.64 -8.10
CA LYS A 148 -6.26 14.90 -9.44
C LYS A 148 -4.73 15.02 -9.44
N ASP A 149 -4.20 15.67 -8.40
CA ASP A 149 -2.77 16.00 -8.29
C ASP A 149 -2.00 14.94 -7.46
N SER A 150 -2.51 13.71 -7.40
CA SER A 150 -1.90 12.64 -6.61
C SER A 150 -1.65 11.39 -7.45
N PRO A 151 -0.46 10.77 -7.34
CA PRO A 151 -0.18 9.50 -7.99
C PRO A 151 -0.84 8.31 -7.29
N PHE A 152 -1.50 8.51 -6.14
CA PHE A 152 -2.07 7.44 -5.34
C PHE A 152 -3.54 7.20 -5.69
N LEU A 153 -3.82 6.13 -6.42
CA LEU A 153 -5.17 5.75 -6.86
C LEU A 153 -5.88 4.84 -5.86
N THR A 154 -5.12 4.14 -5.05
CA THR A 154 -5.62 3.09 -4.16
C THR A 154 -4.97 3.19 -2.78
N ALA A 155 -5.76 2.97 -1.75
CA ALA A 155 -5.28 2.80 -0.38
C ALA A 155 -5.85 1.50 0.21
N ASN A 156 -5.01 0.74 0.92
CA ASN A 156 -5.42 -0.49 1.58
C ASN A 156 -5.15 -0.42 3.08
N ILE A 157 -6.18 -0.59 3.89
CA ILE A 157 -6.05 -0.75 5.34
C ILE A 157 -5.92 -2.24 5.64
N ASN A 158 -4.83 -2.64 6.29
CA ASN A 158 -4.61 -4.00 6.77
C ASN A 158 -4.49 -3.98 8.29
N VAL A 159 -5.20 -4.86 8.97
CA VAL A 159 -5.13 -4.97 10.43
C VAL A 159 -4.55 -6.31 10.84
N ASN A 160 -3.55 -6.28 11.72
CA ASN A 160 -2.83 -7.43 12.28
C ASN A 160 -2.18 -8.34 11.22
N HIS A 161 -1.72 -7.77 10.11
CA HIS A 161 -1.02 -8.52 9.07
C HIS A 161 0.46 -8.69 9.41
N ALA A 162 0.88 -9.92 9.70
CA ALA A 162 2.26 -10.38 9.59
C ALA A 162 2.41 -11.04 8.23
N ILE A 163 3.19 -10.44 7.34
CA ILE A 163 3.28 -10.86 5.94
C ILE A 163 4.62 -11.55 5.71
N LYS A 164 4.58 -12.73 5.08
CA LYS A 164 5.77 -13.45 4.64
C LYS A 164 6.59 -12.61 3.65
N TYR A 165 7.87 -12.94 3.50
CA TYR A 165 8.72 -12.30 2.51
C TYR A 165 8.12 -12.36 1.10
N HIS A 166 8.08 -11.21 0.46
CA HIS A 166 7.53 -11.04 -0.89
C HIS A 166 8.14 -9.79 -1.56
N ARG A 167 7.82 -9.60 -2.80
CA ARG A 167 7.90 -8.34 -3.53
C ARG A 167 6.49 -7.92 -3.89
N ASP A 168 6.22 -6.63 -3.85
CA ASP A 168 4.95 -6.10 -4.32
C ASP A 168 4.84 -6.27 -5.84
N THR A 169 3.76 -6.87 -6.28
CA THR A 169 3.52 -7.07 -7.71
C THR A 169 2.26 -6.34 -8.13
N GLY A 170 2.30 -5.74 -9.33
CA GLY A 170 1.14 -5.11 -9.94
C GLY A 170 1.03 -3.61 -9.73
N ASN A 171 1.92 -2.97 -8.98
CA ASN A 171 2.02 -1.51 -8.94
C ASN A 171 2.65 -0.97 -10.23
N PHE A 172 2.43 0.31 -10.55
CA PHE A 172 3.15 0.98 -11.62
C PHE A 172 4.65 0.80 -11.43
N LYS A 173 5.35 0.47 -12.51
CA LYS A 173 6.78 0.19 -12.49
C LYS A 173 7.54 1.39 -11.96
N GLY A 174 8.32 1.16 -10.89
CA GLY A 174 9.14 2.17 -10.23
C GLY A 174 8.41 3.01 -9.18
N ASN A 175 7.08 2.92 -9.05
CA ASN A 175 6.38 3.58 -7.96
C ASN A 175 6.75 2.94 -6.62
N LEU A 176 6.92 3.78 -5.60
CA LEU A 176 7.27 3.32 -4.27
C LEU A 176 6.03 2.87 -3.49
N SER A 177 6.20 1.89 -2.62
CA SER A 177 5.20 1.48 -1.65
C SER A 177 5.24 2.42 -0.44
N ASN A 178 4.08 2.91 -0.01
CA ASN A 178 3.94 3.86 1.09
C ASN A 178 3.15 3.20 2.20
N VAL A 179 3.79 2.93 3.32
CA VAL A 179 3.21 2.15 4.43
C VAL A 179 3.22 2.99 5.71
N LEU A 180 2.04 3.51 6.08
CA LEU A 180 1.84 4.17 7.37
C LEU A 180 1.41 3.13 8.40
N ILE A 181 2.03 3.16 9.59
CA ILE A 181 1.69 2.28 10.71
C ILE A 181 1.00 3.05 11.82
N LEU A 182 -0.12 2.50 12.27
CA LEU A 182 -0.84 2.92 13.47
C LEU A 182 -0.96 1.70 14.37
N ARG A 183 -0.44 1.78 15.60
CA ARG A 183 -0.41 0.62 16.49
C ARG A 183 -0.56 0.99 17.96
N HIS A 184 -1.06 0.04 18.75
CA HIS A 184 -1.14 0.11 20.18
C HIS A 184 -1.09 -1.31 20.77
N GLY A 185 -0.42 -1.50 21.93
CA GLY A 185 -0.39 -2.77 22.63
C GLY A 185 0.16 -3.95 21.81
N ILE A 186 1.17 -3.71 20.99
CA ILE A 186 1.76 -4.68 20.06
C ILE A 186 3.29 -4.67 20.22
N ALA A 187 3.88 -5.86 20.32
CA ALA A 187 5.30 -6.11 20.11
C ALA A 187 5.51 -6.87 18.79
N GLY A 188 6.71 -6.82 18.25
CA GLY A 188 6.99 -7.38 16.92
C GLY A 188 6.41 -6.52 15.80
N GLY A 189 6.22 -7.10 14.62
CA GLY A 189 5.66 -6.42 13.46
C GLY A 189 6.66 -5.51 12.74
N GLU A 190 7.95 -5.66 12.99
CA GLU A 190 9.02 -4.96 12.27
C GLU A 190 8.96 -5.31 10.78
N LEU A 191 9.24 -4.33 9.93
CA LEU A 191 9.37 -4.52 8.48
C LEU A 191 10.82 -4.85 8.15
N VAL A 192 11.06 -6.08 7.72
CA VAL A 192 12.41 -6.63 7.51
C VAL A 192 12.80 -6.56 6.05
N PHE A 193 14.03 -6.09 5.80
CA PHE A 193 14.71 -6.06 4.50
C PHE A 193 15.95 -6.96 4.57
N PRO A 194 15.80 -8.26 4.32
CA PRO A 194 16.86 -9.24 4.57
C PRO A 194 18.06 -9.08 3.63
N GLU A 195 17.86 -8.51 2.44
CA GLU A 195 18.94 -8.24 1.48
C GLU A 195 19.91 -7.17 1.98
N TYR A 196 19.45 -6.29 2.88
CA TYR A 196 20.24 -5.21 3.49
C TYR A 196 20.58 -5.47 4.96
N GLY A 197 20.03 -6.52 5.56
CA GLY A 197 20.31 -6.93 6.94
C GLY A 197 19.74 -6.01 8.01
N PHE A 198 18.71 -5.22 7.72
CA PHE A 198 18.02 -4.40 8.70
C PHE A 198 16.51 -4.62 8.75
N ALA A 199 15.90 -4.16 9.84
CA ALA A 199 14.46 -4.04 9.98
C ALA A 199 14.09 -2.62 10.40
N LEU A 200 12.89 -2.15 10.00
CA LEU A 200 12.27 -0.93 10.50
C LEU A 200 11.38 -1.27 11.69
N SER A 201 11.48 -0.52 12.79
CA SER A 201 10.74 -0.81 14.03
C SER A 201 9.23 -0.80 13.87
N GLN A 202 8.72 -0.01 12.91
CA GLN A 202 7.30 0.11 12.62
C GLN A 202 6.48 0.53 13.85
N ASP A 203 7.04 1.46 14.65
CA ASP A 203 6.35 2.04 15.79
C ASP A 203 5.17 2.92 15.35
N ASP A 204 4.34 3.31 16.30
CA ASP A 204 3.15 4.11 16.03
C ASP A 204 3.49 5.44 15.34
N GLY A 205 2.82 5.72 14.24
CA GLY A 205 2.98 6.94 13.46
C GLY A 205 4.16 6.95 12.49
N PHE A 206 4.89 5.84 12.34
CA PHE A 206 5.92 5.77 11.31
C PHE A 206 5.36 5.53 9.92
N LEU A 207 5.92 6.26 8.96
CA LEU A 207 5.72 6.09 7.53
C LEU A 207 6.99 5.53 6.90
N ALA A 208 6.89 4.40 6.23
CA ALA A 208 7.94 3.82 5.40
C ALA A 208 7.59 4.00 3.92
N ILE A 209 8.53 4.55 3.13
CA ILE A 209 8.46 4.69 1.68
C ILE A 209 9.65 3.94 1.09
N PHE A 210 9.41 2.93 0.26
CA PHE A 210 10.46 2.07 -0.27
C PHE A 210 10.04 1.42 -1.60
N ASP A 211 11.00 0.89 -2.35
CA ASP A 211 10.72 0.13 -3.58
C ASP A 211 10.28 -1.30 -3.26
N GLY A 212 9.00 -1.46 -2.95
CA GLY A 212 8.43 -2.78 -2.66
C GLY A 212 8.43 -3.74 -3.84
N GLN A 213 8.64 -3.27 -5.08
CA GLN A 213 8.65 -4.14 -6.26
C GLN A 213 9.98 -4.87 -6.43
N THR A 214 11.08 -4.22 -6.10
CA THR A 214 12.42 -4.81 -6.25
C THR A 214 12.97 -5.35 -4.94
N GLU A 215 12.65 -4.73 -3.80
CA GLU A 215 13.17 -5.09 -2.49
C GLU A 215 12.36 -6.23 -1.87
N ILE A 216 13.02 -7.33 -1.50
CA ILE A 216 12.39 -8.39 -0.70
C ILE A 216 12.12 -7.84 0.70
N HIS A 217 10.87 -7.88 1.10
CA HIS A 217 10.45 -7.42 2.41
C HIS A 217 9.38 -8.32 3.03
N GLY A 218 9.28 -8.27 4.36
CA GLY A 218 8.29 -9.04 5.11
C GLY A 218 8.07 -8.45 6.50
N VAL A 219 6.97 -8.80 7.13
CA VAL A 219 6.60 -8.30 8.45
C VAL A 219 6.73 -9.40 9.49
N MET A 220 7.52 -9.14 10.52
CA MET A 220 7.70 -10.04 11.67
C MET A 220 6.36 -10.44 12.30
N PRO A 221 6.30 -11.59 12.96
CA PRO A 221 5.13 -11.97 13.75
C PRO A 221 4.72 -10.88 14.73
N ILE A 222 3.42 -10.70 14.90
CA ILE A 222 2.80 -9.70 15.76
C ILE A 222 2.41 -10.36 17.07
N ILE A 223 2.86 -9.79 18.18
CA ILE A 223 2.60 -10.27 19.55
C ILE A 223 1.75 -9.23 20.26
N LYS A 224 0.62 -9.66 20.78
CA LYS A 224 -0.25 -8.82 21.59
C LYS A 224 0.34 -8.66 23.00
N THR A 225 0.42 -7.43 23.48
CA THR A 225 1.00 -7.11 24.80
C THR A 225 0.03 -6.41 25.72
N ASP A 226 -1.12 -5.95 25.22
CA ASP A 226 -2.12 -5.19 25.96
C ASP A 226 -3.54 -5.75 25.70
N GLY A 227 -4.52 -5.34 26.52
CA GLY A 227 -5.89 -5.82 26.49
C GLY A 227 -6.69 -5.44 25.23
N ASN A 228 -6.33 -4.35 24.54
CA ASN A 228 -6.99 -3.90 23.31
C ASN A 228 -5.98 -3.58 22.21
N PRO A 229 -5.19 -4.57 21.77
CA PRO A 229 -4.10 -4.38 20.84
C PRO A 229 -4.58 -4.25 19.40
N TYR A 230 -3.98 -3.33 18.63
CA TYR A 230 -4.14 -3.25 17.20
C TYR A 230 -2.86 -2.83 16.50
N ARG A 231 -2.69 -3.28 15.26
CA ARG A 231 -1.72 -2.77 14.30
C ARG A 231 -2.41 -2.62 12.96
N ALA A 232 -2.68 -1.38 12.57
CA ALA A 232 -3.17 -1.06 11.25
C ALA A 232 -2.02 -0.55 10.38
N SER A 233 -1.86 -1.11 9.18
CA SER A 233 -1.02 -0.52 8.13
C SER A 233 -1.91 0.03 7.04
N ILE A 234 -1.69 1.29 6.68
CA ILE A 234 -2.35 1.94 5.56
C ILE A 234 -1.33 2.05 4.43
N VAL A 235 -1.61 1.39 3.31
CA VAL A 235 -0.69 1.30 2.17
C VAL A 235 -1.27 2.07 1.00
N TYR A 236 -0.54 3.10 0.52
CA TYR A 236 -0.91 3.87 -0.67
C TYR A 236 -0.10 3.40 -1.87
N TYR A 237 -0.77 3.15 -2.98
CA TYR A 237 -0.17 2.65 -4.21
C TYR A 237 -1.07 2.90 -5.42
N SER A 238 -0.57 2.57 -6.61
CA SER A 238 -1.35 2.58 -7.85
C SER A 238 -1.08 1.32 -8.66
N LEU A 239 -2.15 0.65 -9.05
CA LEU A 239 -2.04 -0.59 -9.83
C LEU A 239 -1.79 -0.29 -11.30
N GLU A 240 -0.76 -0.88 -11.88
CA GLU A 240 -0.39 -0.68 -13.28
C GLU A 240 -1.52 -1.03 -14.26
N GLN A 241 -2.37 -1.97 -13.91
CA GLN A 241 -3.52 -2.35 -14.73
C GLN A 241 -4.57 -1.23 -14.89
N MET A 242 -4.48 -0.14 -14.11
CA MET A 242 -5.32 1.04 -14.29
C MET A 242 -5.09 1.73 -15.64
N LYS A 243 -3.92 1.60 -16.24
CA LYS A 243 -3.61 2.10 -17.59
C LYS A 243 -4.47 1.50 -18.71
N HIS A 244 -5.15 0.39 -18.43
CA HIS A 244 -6.03 -0.29 -19.39
C HIS A 244 -7.51 0.04 -19.17
N CYS A 245 -7.82 0.95 -18.25
CA CYS A 245 -9.18 1.39 -18.02
C CYS A 245 -9.60 2.38 -19.10
N TYR A 246 -10.80 2.20 -19.62
CA TYR A 246 -11.43 3.18 -20.50
C TYR A 246 -12.07 4.30 -19.67
N PRO A 247 -12.36 5.48 -20.27
CA PRO A 247 -13.22 6.47 -19.62
C PRO A 247 -14.47 5.80 -19.05
N TYR A 248 -14.97 6.28 -17.92
CA TYR A 248 -16.04 5.61 -17.18
C TYR A 248 -17.28 5.31 -18.03
N LYS A 249 -17.65 6.25 -18.92
CA LYS A 249 -18.79 6.07 -19.83
C LYS A 249 -18.59 4.84 -20.75
N GLU A 250 -17.41 4.72 -21.34
CA GLU A 250 -17.08 3.60 -22.22
C GLU A 250 -17.02 2.27 -21.46
N GLU A 251 -16.54 2.28 -20.21
CA GLU A 251 -16.59 1.08 -19.35
C GLU A 251 -18.04 0.61 -19.11
N VAL A 252 -18.97 1.53 -18.88
CA VAL A 252 -20.39 1.21 -18.69
C VAL A 252 -21.00 0.66 -19.96
N GLU A 253 -20.77 1.29 -21.11
CA GLU A 253 -21.25 0.83 -22.41
C GLU A 253 -20.74 -0.59 -22.74
N ARG A 254 -19.45 -0.84 -22.53
CA ARG A 254 -18.84 -2.16 -22.69
C ARG A 254 -19.49 -3.24 -21.81
N LEU A 255 -19.81 -2.89 -20.56
CA LEU A 255 -20.51 -3.82 -19.65
C LEU A 255 -21.92 -4.13 -20.12
N GLN A 256 -22.66 -3.14 -20.61
CA GLN A 256 -24.01 -3.32 -21.14
C GLN A 256 -24.01 -4.23 -22.37
N GLN A 257 -23.06 -4.01 -23.29
CA GLN A 257 -22.89 -4.88 -24.47
C GLN A 257 -22.62 -6.34 -24.06
N LYS A 258 -21.65 -6.56 -23.16
CA LYS A 258 -21.36 -7.92 -22.66
C LYS A 258 -22.54 -8.57 -21.92
N ALA A 259 -23.34 -7.80 -21.20
CA ALA A 259 -24.54 -8.31 -20.55
C ALA A 259 -25.59 -8.77 -21.58
N THR A 260 -25.78 -7.98 -22.62
CA THR A 260 -26.68 -8.31 -23.75
C THR A 260 -26.21 -9.58 -24.47
N GLU A 261 -24.95 -9.67 -24.85
CA GLU A 261 -24.38 -10.86 -25.50
C GLU A 261 -24.55 -12.13 -24.65
N ARG A 262 -24.36 -12.04 -23.32
CA ARG A 262 -24.57 -13.15 -22.40
C ARG A 262 -26.04 -13.55 -22.31
N ALA A 263 -26.94 -12.58 -22.34
CA ALA A 263 -28.39 -12.85 -22.32
C ALA A 263 -28.86 -13.55 -23.61
N ILE A 264 -28.34 -13.16 -24.77
CA ILE A 264 -28.63 -13.82 -26.05
C ILE A 264 -28.13 -15.27 -26.01
N LYS A 265 -26.85 -15.50 -25.68
CA LYS A 265 -26.26 -16.85 -25.60
C LYS A 265 -26.98 -17.79 -24.64
N ARG A 266 -27.67 -17.26 -23.59
CA ARG A 266 -28.46 -18.07 -22.66
C ARG A 266 -29.83 -18.44 -23.19
N LYS A 267 -30.36 -17.74 -24.21
CA LYS A 267 -31.63 -18.06 -24.87
C LYS A 267 -31.47 -19.12 -25.96
N ASP A 268 -30.27 -19.28 -26.47
CA ASP A 268 -29.93 -20.21 -27.56
C ASP A 268 -29.49 -21.59 -27.03
N HIS A 269 -29.51 -21.76 -25.69
CA HIS A 269 -29.31 -23.05 -24.97
C HIS A 269 -30.47 -23.34 -24.03
#